data_dde6413faaa7119c6ef7671b6c4b759a
#
_entry.id   dde6413faaa7119c6ef7671b6c4b759a
#
_cell.length_a   1.000
_cell.length_b   1.000
_cell.length_c   1.000
_cell.angle_alpha   90.00
_cell.angle_beta   90.00
_cell.angle_gamma   90.00
#
_symmetry.space_group_name_H-M   'P 1'
#
loop_
_entity.id
_entity.type
_entity.pdbx_description
1 polymer ?
#
loop_
_entity_poly.entity_id
_entity_poly.type
_entity_poly.pdbx_seq_one_letter_code
_entity_poly.pdbx_strand_id
1 'polypeptide(L)'
;VRRESRSRGRSSGVDVSPRFFWEDYSDDELLGLRICDLGLKSVGPVLERRIERLHGELEAREIPFRPHCWLSDVWFSQEGIPGIAITFYVAHPRLQRLERKQMLEVEGGTQEWCLRILRHEAGHALDTAYRLHFRRRWREMFGPYSQTYPDYYQPKPYSKSYVLHLDSWYAQSHPAEDFAETFAVWIRPRSRWRSQYRGWPALKKLRYVDELMEEIKNRRPPVRSRRRIAPL
;
A
#
# COMPACT_ATOMS: atom_id res chain seq x y z
N VAL A 1 13.08 31.23 -52.53
CA VAL A 1 13.58 30.28 -51.52
C VAL A 1 12.39 29.86 -50.66
N ARG A 2 11.78 28.70 -50.97
CA ARG A 2 10.68 28.11 -50.20
C ARG A 2 11.26 27.33 -49.03
N ARG A 3 10.82 27.66 -47.80
CA ARG A 3 11.10 26.86 -46.60
C ARG A 3 10.02 25.79 -46.46
N GLU A 4 10.42 24.54 -46.58
CA GLU A 4 9.58 23.37 -46.21
C GLU A 4 9.52 23.23 -44.70
N SER A 5 8.33 23.27 -44.14
CA SER A 5 8.03 22.95 -42.74
C SER A 5 7.88 21.47 -42.57
N ARG A 6 8.89 20.82 -41.93
CA ARG A 6 8.79 19.41 -41.52
C ARG A 6 7.87 19.29 -40.29
N SER A 7 6.70 18.72 -40.48
CA SER A 7 5.82 18.28 -39.40
C SER A 7 6.47 17.06 -38.73
N ARG A 8 6.84 17.19 -37.45
CA ARG A 8 7.21 16.06 -36.59
C ARG A 8 5.94 15.34 -36.20
N GLY A 9 5.67 14.18 -36.76
CA GLY A 9 4.63 13.27 -36.33
C GLY A 9 4.91 12.81 -34.89
N ARG A 10 4.00 13.07 -33.99
CA ARG A 10 3.97 12.43 -32.67
C ARG A 10 3.56 10.98 -32.89
N SER A 11 4.48 10.04 -32.73
CA SER A 11 4.15 8.63 -32.58
C SER A 11 3.46 8.45 -31.24
N SER A 12 2.14 8.25 -31.25
CA SER A 12 1.39 7.72 -30.13
C SER A 12 1.81 6.25 -29.97
N GLY A 13 2.80 5.99 -29.11
CA GLY A 13 3.12 4.64 -28.69
C GLY A 13 1.89 4.04 -28.00
N VAL A 14 1.20 3.16 -28.71
CA VAL A 14 0.19 2.29 -28.11
C VAL A 14 0.96 1.36 -27.17
N ASP A 15 0.77 1.52 -25.87
CA ASP A 15 1.30 0.64 -24.83
C ASP A 15 0.60 -0.71 -24.98
N VAL A 16 1.18 -1.59 -25.79
CA VAL A 16 0.64 -2.95 -26.02
C VAL A 16 1.13 -3.82 -24.87
N SER A 17 0.40 -3.77 -23.75
CA SER A 17 0.55 -4.77 -22.69
C SER A 17 0.35 -6.16 -23.31
N PRO A 18 1.15 -7.17 -22.90
CA PRO A 18 0.97 -8.52 -23.42
C PRO A 18 -0.44 -9.00 -23.13
N ARG A 19 -1.13 -9.48 -24.18
CA ARG A 19 -2.49 -10.00 -24.06
C ARG A 19 -2.45 -11.35 -23.36
N PHE A 20 -3.28 -11.52 -22.35
CA PHE A 20 -3.42 -12.79 -21.65
C PHE A 20 -4.45 -13.68 -22.38
N PHE A 21 -4.24 -15.00 -22.36
CA PHE A 21 -5.11 -15.97 -23.05
C PHE A 21 -6.57 -15.97 -22.54
N TRP A 22 -6.76 -15.56 -21.29
CA TRP A 22 -8.06 -15.53 -20.60
C TRP A 22 -8.81 -14.20 -20.72
N GLU A 23 -8.29 -13.20 -21.42
CA GLU A 23 -8.94 -11.87 -21.50
C GLU A 23 -10.33 -11.92 -22.14
N ASP A 24 -10.51 -12.84 -23.10
CA ASP A 24 -11.78 -13.04 -23.82
C ASP A 24 -12.68 -14.12 -23.18
N TYR A 25 -12.26 -14.75 -22.12
CA TYR A 25 -13.05 -15.77 -21.43
C TYR A 25 -14.31 -15.16 -20.82
N SER A 26 -15.39 -15.93 -20.82
CA SER A 26 -16.58 -15.63 -20.00
C SER A 26 -16.21 -15.59 -18.52
N ASP A 27 -17.10 -15.05 -17.69
CA ASP A 27 -16.85 -15.00 -16.25
C ASP A 27 -16.74 -16.42 -15.65
N ASP A 28 -17.58 -17.36 -16.10
CA ASP A 28 -17.58 -18.75 -15.63
C ASP A 28 -16.29 -19.49 -16.01
N GLU A 29 -15.81 -19.30 -17.24
CA GLU A 29 -14.54 -19.87 -17.68
C GLU A 29 -13.37 -19.30 -16.86
N LEU A 30 -13.38 -17.99 -16.59
CA LEU A 30 -12.32 -17.34 -15.82
C LEU A 30 -12.35 -17.77 -14.35
N LEU A 31 -13.53 -17.96 -13.77
CA LEU A 31 -13.70 -18.49 -12.41
C LEU A 31 -13.25 -19.96 -12.28
N GLY A 32 -13.24 -20.71 -13.39
CA GLY A 32 -12.71 -22.07 -13.45
C GLY A 32 -11.18 -22.15 -13.42
N LEU A 33 -10.45 -21.03 -13.59
CA LEU A 33 -8.98 -21.02 -13.55
C LEU A 33 -8.47 -20.90 -12.12
N ARG A 34 -7.36 -21.55 -11.84
CA ARG A 34 -6.61 -21.27 -10.60
C ARG A 34 -5.86 -19.95 -10.75
N ILE A 35 -5.67 -19.21 -9.67
CA ILE A 35 -4.97 -17.91 -9.67
C ILE A 35 -3.57 -18.04 -10.26
N CYS A 36 -2.84 -19.12 -9.96
CA CYS A 36 -1.51 -19.39 -10.52
C CYS A 36 -1.50 -19.63 -12.03
N ASP A 37 -2.61 -20.04 -12.62
CA ASP A 37 -2.73 -20.30 -14.08
C ASP A 37 -2.98 -19.00 -14.87
N LEU A 38 -3.28 -17.89 -14.20
CA LEU A 38 -3.46 -16.58 -14.85
C LEU A 38 -2.17 -16.04 -15.50
N GLY A 39 -1.01 -16.58 -15.15
CA GLY A 39 0.27 -16.23 -15.74
C GLY A 39 0.71 -14.76 -15.46
N LEU A 40 0.22 -14.18 -14.38
CA LEU A 40 0.57 -12.83 -13.97
C LEU A 40 1.99 -12.77 -13.41
N LYS A 41 2.96 -12.35 -14.25
CA LYS A 41 4.39 -12.30 -13.89
C LYS A 41 4.81 -10.95 -13.29
N SER A 42 4.02 -9.92 -13.51
CA SER A 42 4.29 -8.56 -13.03
C SER A 42 3.01 -7.89 -12.55
N VAL A 43 3.17 -6.81 -11.82
CA VAL A 43 2.04 -6.04 -11.28
C VAL A 43 1.27 -5.24 -12.35
N GLY A 44 1.79 -5.17 -13.58
CA GLY A 44 1.19 -4.43 -14.68
C GLY A 44 1.42 -2.91 -14.60
N PRO A 45 1.35 -2.20 -15.74
CA PRO A 45 1.81 -0.81 -15.85
C PRO A 45 0.99 0.19 -15.02
N VAL A 46 -0.28 -0.07 -14.80
CA VAL A 46 -1.13 0.81 -13.98
C VAL A 46 -0.73 0.73 -12.52
N LEU A 47 -0.52 -0.47 -12.01
CA LEU A 47 -0.13 -0.69 -10.62
C LEU A 47 1.32 -0.28 -10.38
N GLU A 48 2.22 -0.49 -11.36
CA GLU A 48 3.61 0.02 -11.31
C GLU A 48 3.65 1.53 -11.09
N ARG A 49 2.84 2.31 -11.83
CA ARG A 49 2.76 3.77 -11.62
C ARG A 49 2.27 4.14 -10.20
N ARG A 50 1.36 3.36 -9.62
CA ARG A 50 0.89 3.59 -8.24
C ARG A 50 1.98 3.28 -7.21
N ILE A 51 2.74 2.21 -7.42
CA ILE A 51 3.89 1.82 -6.59
C ILE A 51 5.00 2.89 -6.69
N GLU A 52 5.33 3.33 -7.91
CA GLU A 52 6.33 4.39 -8.11
C GLU A 52 5.90 5.71 -7.45
N ARG A 53 4.61 6.01 -7.42
CA ARG A 53 4.10 7.16 -6.67
C ARG A 53 4.34 7.02 -5.17
N LEU A 54 4.10 5.84 -4.58
CA LEU A 54 4.43 5.57 -3.18
C LEU A 54 5.94 5.75 -2.92
N HIS A 55 6.79 5.20 -3.81
CA HIS A 55 8.24 5.37 -3.70
C HIS A 55 8.65 6.84 -3.75
N GLY A 56 8.04 7.63 -4.64
CA GLY A 56 8.27 9.08 -4.69
C GLY A 56 7.81 9.82 -3.42
N GLU A 57 6.74 9.36 -2.78
CA GLU A 57 6.28 9.92 -1.49
C GLU A 57 7.28 9.64 -0.36
N LEU A 58 7.90 8.44 -0.33
CA LEU A 58 8.97 8.09 0.62
C LEU A 58 10.25 8.90 0.35
N GLU A 59 10.64 9.00 -0.92
CA GLU A 59 11.81 9.77 -1.36
C GLU A 59 11.68 11.27 -1.03
N ALA A 60 10.51 11.85 -1.23
CA ALA A 60 10.20 13.24 -0.87
C ALA A 60 10.31 13.50 0.66
N ARG A 61 10.31 12.45 1.46
CA ARG A 61 10.57 12.48 2.91
C ARG A 61 12.00 12.07 3.27
N GLU A 62 12.87 11.91 2.26
CA GLU A 62 14.27 11.48 2.42
C GLU A 62 14.42 10.14 3.17
N ILE A 63 13.41 9.26 3.03
CA ILE A 63 13.43 7.89 3.56
C ILE A 63 13.95 6.96 2.46
N PRO A 64 15.18 6.45 2.54
CA PRO A 64 15.80 5.63 1.50
C PRO A 64 15.31 4.17 1.59
N PHE A 65 14.00 4.01 1.54
CA PHE A 65 13.31 2.74 1.60
C PHE A 65 12.34 2.62 0.43
N ARG A 66 12.46 1.56 -0.34
CA ARG A 66 11.58 1.23 -1.46
C ARG A 66 11.09 -0.21 -1.24
N PRO A 67 9.93 -0.42 -0.61
CA PRO A 67 9.38 -1.76 -0.43
C PRO A 67 9.23 -2.45 -1.78
N HIS A 68 9.69 -3.69 -1.88
CA HIS A 68 9.40 -4.50 -3.06
C HIS A 68 7.96 -4.98 -3.02
N CYS A 69 7.33 -5.07 -4.19
CA CYS A 69 5.94 -5.47 -4.30
C CYS A 69 5.82 -6.74 -5.14
N TRP A 70 4.84 -7.58 -4.83
CA TRP A 70 4.53 -8.78 -5.61
C TRP A 70 3.02 -9.05 -5.58
N LEU A 71 2.53 -9.85 -6.51
CA LEU A 71 1.14 -10.26 -6.53
C LEU A 71 0.90 -11.46 -5.61
N SER A 72 -0.22 -11.44 -4.93
CA SER A 72 -0.70 -12.48 -4.01
C SER A 72 -2.23 -12.55 -4.09
N ASP A 73 -2.84 -13.38 -3.29
CA ASP A 73 -4.29 -13.50 -3.15
C ASP A 73 -4.92 -12.35 -2.34
N VAL A 74 -4.18 -11.81 -1.36
CA VAL A 74 -4.64 -10.71 -0.48
C VAL A 74 -3.57 -9.63 -0.31
N TRP A 75 -3.98 -8.45 0.21
CA TRP A 75 -3.07 -7.41 0.64
C TRP A 75 -2.45 -7.77 1.99
N PHE A 76 -1.13 -7.73 2.10
CA PHE A 76 -0.43 -7.83 3.38
C PHE A 76 1.04 -7.42 3.32
N SER A 77 1.61 -7.13 4.48
CA SER A 77 3.03 -6.99 4.71
C SER A 77 3.45 -7.92 5.84
N GLN A 78 4.33 -8.87 5.56
CA GLN A 78 4.76 -9.91 6.50
C GLN A 78 5.87 -9.41 7.42
N GLU A 79 5.78 -9.68 8.72
CA GLU A 79 6.88 -9.45 9.65
C GLU A 79 8.17 -10.13 9.17
N GLY A 80 9.30 -9.42 9.28
CA GLY A 80 10.60 -9.89 8.82
C GLY A 80 10.85 -9.73 7.31
N ILE A 81 9.84 -9.33 6.53
CA ILE A 81 9.94 -9.10 5.09
C ILE A 81 9.47 -7.67 4.77
N PRO A 82 10.38 -6.72 4.50
CA PRO A 82 10.03 -5.33 4.24
C PRO A 82 9.51 -5.14 2.80
N GLY A 83 8.37 -5.73 2.49
CA GLY A 83 7.74 -5.70 1.19
C GLY A 83 6.22 -5.76 1.29
N ILE A 84 5.53 -5.64 0.17
CA ILE A 84 4.07 -5.53 0.09
C ILE A 84 3.53 -6.58 -0.89
N ALA A 85 2.70 -7.48 -0.39
CA ALA A 85 1.85 -8.35 -1.20
C ALA A 85 0.62 -7.57 -1.67
N ILE A 86 0.27 -7.71 -2.92
CA ILE A 86 -0.80 -6.97 -3.59
C ILE A 86 -1.77 -7.96 -4.21
N THR A 87 -3.06 -7.79 -4.01
CA THR A 87 -4.07 -8.67 -4.60
C THR A 87 -3.96 -8.72 -6.12
N PHE A 88 -4.03 -9.91 -6.67
CA PHE A 88 -3.82 -10.16 -8.10
C PHE A 88 -4.86 -9.46 -8.99
N TYR A 89 -6.09 -9.32 -8.54
CA TYR A 89 -7.17 -8.75 -9.35
C TYR A 89 -6.96 -7.27 -9.69
N VAL A 90 -6.16 -6.52 -8.90
CA VAL A 90 -5.86 -5.12 -9.24
C VAL A 90 -4.84 -4.97 -10.36
N ALA A 91 -4.17 -6.07 -10.76
CA ALA A 91 -3.16 -6.06 -11.81
C ALA A 91 -3.76 -5.94 -13.23
N HIS A 92 -5.03 -6.33 -13.43
CA HIS A 92 -5.64 -6.34 -14.76
C HIS A 92 -7.11 -5.90 -14.76
N PRO A 93 -7.55 -5.04 -15.70
CA PRO A 93 -8.94 -4.54 -15.74
C PRO A 93 -10.01 -5.64 -15.87
N ARG A 94 -9.72 -6.74 -16.58
CA ARG A 94 -10.64 -7.88 -16.71
C ARG A 94 -10.89 -8.55 -15.38
N LEU A 95 -9.85 -8.72 -14.57
CA LEU A 95 -9.95 -9.29 -13.21
C LEU A 95 -10.70 -8.35 -12.27
N GLN A 96 -10.42 -7.04 -12.34
CA GLN A 96 -11.18 -6.06 -11.55
C GLN A 96 -12.69 -6.06 -11.89
N ARG A 97 -13.05 -6.26 -13.15
CA ARG A 97 -14.48 -6.38 -13.55
C ARG A 97 -15.11 -7.63 -12.96
N LEU A 98 -14.39 -8.76 -12.99
CA LEU A 98 -14.87 -10.00 -12.40
C LEU A 98 -15.05 -9.86 -10.89
N GLU A 99 -14.05 -9.36 -10.19
CA GLU A 99 -14.08 -9.09 -8.75
C GLU A 99 -15.29 -8.23 -8.37
N ARG A 100 -15.52 -7.15 -9.11
CA ARG A 100 -16.67 -6.27 -8.88
C ARG A 100 -18.02 -6.98 -9.03
N LYS A 101 -18.13 -7.93 -9.94
CA LYS A 101 -19.35 -8.72 -10.11
C LYS A 101 -19.56 -9.70 -8.97
N GLN A 102 -18.48 -10.29 -8.46
CA GLN A 102 -18.55 -11.31 -7.40
C GLN A 102 -18.71 -10.67 -6.01
N MET A 103 -17.94 -9.60 -5.74
CA MET A 103 -17.81 -9.00 -4.41
C MET A 103 -18.50 -7.63 -4.29
N LEU A 104 -19.13 -7.13 -5.37
CA LEU A 104 -19.77 -5.82 -5.49
C LEU A 104 -18.80 -4.62 -5.42
N GLU A 105 -17.60 -4.82 -4.91
CA GLU A 105 -16.53 -3.83 -4.85
C GLU A 105 -15.19 -4.44 -5.27
N VAL A 106 -14.16 -3.59 -5.42
CA VAL A 106 -12.80 -4.03 -5.74
C VAL A 106 -11.85 -3.29 -4.81
N GLU A 107 -11.37 -3.97 -3.80
CA GLU A 107 -10.41 -3.37 -2.85
C GLU A 107 -9.15 -2.90 -3.57
N GLY A 108 -8.83 -1.60 -3.44
CA GLY A 108 -7.72 -0.99 -4.16
C GLY A 108 -7.96 -0.78 -5.67
N GLY A 109 -9.18 -0.98 -6.19
CA GLY A 109 -9.50 -0.85 -7.62
C GLY A 109 -9.31 0.57 -8.14
N THR A 110 -9.67 1.60 -7.37
CA THR A 110 -9.42 2.99 -7.76
C THR A 110 -7.98 3.42 -7.41
N GLN A 111 -7.48 4.44 -8.07
CA GLN A 111 -6.15 4.98 -7.76
C GLN A 111 -6.05 5.51 -6.32
N GLU A 112 -7.09 6.19 -5.85
CA GLU A 112 -7.11 6.76 -4.52
C GLU A 112 -7.11 5.65 -3.45
N TRP A 113 -7.99 4.68 -3.58
CA TRP A 113 -8.08 3.55 -2.65
C TRP A 113 -6.81 2.71 -2.66
N CYS A 114 -6.29 2.36 -3.83
CA CYS A 114 -5.02 1.64 -3.94
C CYS A 114 -3.87 2.37 -3.22
N LEU A 115 -3.75 3.69 -3.38
CA LEU A 115 -2.73 4.48 -2.68
C LEU A 115 -2.97 4.58 -1.17
N ARG A 116 -4.23 4.51 -0.72
CA ARG A 116 -4.52 4.42 0.72
C ARG A 116 -3.96 3.11 1.28
N ILE A 117 -4.28 1.98 0.65
CA ILE A 117 -3.79 0.66 1.08
C ILE A 117 -2.25 0.59 0.96
N LEU A 118 -1.68 1.01 -0.17
CA LEU A 118 -0.22 1.00 -0.36
C LEU A 118 0.53 1.80 0.72
N ARG A 119 -0.02 2.94 1.18
CA ARG A 119 0.60 3.71 2.29
C ARG A 119 0.49 2.99 3.61
N HIS A 120 -0.61 2.32 3.86
CA HIS A 120 -0.84 1.49 5.04
C HIS A 120 0.17 0.32 5.07
N GLU A 121 0.23 -0.46 4.01
CA GLU A 121 1.17 -1.57 3.88
C GLU A 121 2.64 -1.12 3.92
N ALA A 122 2.94 0.08 3.37
CA ALA A 122 4.26 0.67 3.52
C ALA A 122 4.62 0.99 4.97
N GLY A 123 3.65 1.29 5.82
CA GLY A 123 3.83 1.45 7.26
C GLY A 123 4.35 0.16 7.91
N HIS A 124 3.71 -0.98 7.65
CA HIS A 124 4.15 -2.29 8.12
C HIS A 124 5.53 -2.67 7.57
N ALA A 125 5.71 -2.52 6.25
CA ALA A 125 6.97 -2.82 5.61
C ALA A 125 8.12 -1.97 6.15
N LEU A 126 7.86 -0.70 6.45
CA LEU A 126 8.84 0.23 7.04
C LEU A 126 9.12 -0.11 8.51
N ASP A 127 8.10 -0.44 9.29
CA ASP A 127 8.26 -0.90 10.67
C ASP A 127 9.20 -2.11 10.73
N THR A 128 8.97 -3.11 9.86
CA THR A 128 9.85 -4.27 9.68
C THR A 128 11.24 -3.86 9.23
N ALA A 129 11.35 -3.00 8.20
CA ALA A 129 12.63 -2.60 7.62
C ALA A 129 13.58 -1.96 8.64
N TYR A 130 13.05 -1.13 9.51
CA TYR A 130 13.80 -0.39 10.53
C TYR A 130 13.66 -0.95 11.94
N ARG A 131 12.92 -2.06 12.12
CA ARG A 131 12.69 -2.72 13.42
C ARG A 131 12.10 -1.75 14.45
N LEU A 132 11.11 -0.95 14.07
CA LEU A 132 10.61 0.16 14.90
C LEU A 132 9.84 -0.33 16.12
N HIS A 133 9.03 -1.39 15.97
CA HIS A 133 8.23 -1.99 17.05
C HIS A 133 9.07 -2.54 18.22
N PHE A 134 10.37 -2.78 18.04
CA PHE A 134 11.28 -3.15 19.13
C PHE A 134 11.63 -1.97 20.03
N ARG A 135 11.37 -0.74 19.63
CA ARG A 135 11.66 0.45 20.44
C ARG A 135 10.68 0.58 21.59
N ARG A 136 11.20 0.89 22.79
CA ARG A 136 10.36 1.08 23.98
C ARG A 136 9.27 2.12 23.75
N ARG A 137 9.62 3.29 23.21
CA ARG A 137 8.70 4.40 22.98
C ARG A 137 7.60 4.05 21.96
N TRP A 138 7.91 3.20 20.97
CA TRP A 138 6.90 2.69 20.04
C TRP A 138 5.82 1.91 20.80
N ARG A 139 6.22 0.98 21.67
CA ARG A 139 5.30 0.17 22.48
C ARG A 139 4.51 1.00 23.50
N GLU A 140 5.10 2.05 24.04
CA GLU A 140 4.41 3.01 24.93
C GLU A 140 3.33 3.80 24.16
N MET A 141 3.53 4.07 22.86
CA MET A 141 2.65 4.87 22.04
C MET A 141 1.50 4.07 21.42
N PHE A 142 1.78 2.86 20.91
CA PHE A 142 0.84 2.03 20.16
C PHE A 142 0.37 0.80 20.95
N GLY A 143 1.17 0.31 21.87
CA GLY A 143 0.93 -0.94 22.61
C GLY A 143 1.93 -2.04 22.26
N PRO A 144 1.81 -3.22 22.85
CA PRO A 144 2.71 -4.35 22.60
C PRO A 144 2.46 -4.93 21.21
N TYR A 145 3.50 -4.96 20.38
CA TYR A 145 3.43 -5.55 19.04
C TYR A 145 3.09 -7.05 19.07
N SER A 146 3.48 -7.76 20.13
CA SER A 146 3.20 -9.17 20.33
C SER A 146 1.78 -9.48 20.80
N GLN A 147 0.91 -8.48 20.86
CA GLN A 147 -0.51 -8.69 21.13
C GLN A 147 -1.09 -9.61 20.05
N THR A 148 -1.92 -10.57 20.46
CA THR A 148 -2.63 -11.42 19.51
C THR A 148 -3.68 -10.59 18.76
N TYR A 149 -3.76 -10.75 17.44
CA TYR A 149 -4.86 -10.18 16.68
C TYR A 149 -6.18 -10.80 17.18
N PRO A 150 -7.16 -9.99 17.49
CA PRO A 150 -8.46 -10.52 17.90
C PRO A 150 -9.17 -11.13 16.68
N ASP A 151 -9.83 -12.27 16.86
CA ASP A 151 -10.70 -12.87 15.83
C ASP A 151 -11.81 -11.90 15.40
N TYR A 152 -12.23 -11.07 16.31
CA TYR A 152 -13.20 -10.02 16.08
C TYR A 152 -12.87 -8.79 16.94
N TYR A 153 -12.71 -7.61 16.30
CA TYR A 153 -12.57 -6.36 17.05
C TYR A 153 -13.84 -5.52 16.95
N GLN A 154 -14.21 -4.90 18.05
CA GLN A 154 -15.36 -4.01 18.12
C GLN A 154 -14.86 -2.57 18.23
N PRO A 155 -14.84 -1.82 17.10
CA PRO A 155 -14.34 -0.46 17.13
C PRO A 155 -15.24 0.44 17.97
N LYS A 156 -14.63 1.42 18.63
CA LYS A 156 -15.34 2.53 19.26
C LYS A 156 -15.47 3.66 18.23
N PRO A 157 -16.64 3.81 17.59
CA PRO A 157 -16.86 4.86 16.61
C PRO A 157 -16.54 6.23 17.20
N TYR A 158 -15.94 7.12 16.37
CA TYR A 158 -15.57 8.49 16.75
C TYR A 158 -14.52 8.61 17.84
N SER A 159 -13.79 7.53 18.20
CA SER A 159 -12.65 7.62 19.10
C SER A 159 -11.57 8.55 18.56
N LYS A 160 -11.25 9.60 19.31
CA LYS A 160 -10.18 10.56 18.94
C LYS A 160 -8.78 10.06 19.29
N SER A 161 -8.65 8.86 19.85
CA SER A 161 -7.37 8.26 20.22
C SER A 161 -6.64 7.63 19.03
N TYR A 162 -7.32 7.50 17.90
CA TYR A 162 -6.82 6.88 16.67
C TYR A 162 -7.00 7.81 15.48
N VAL A 163 -6.16 7.63 14.48
CA VAL A 163 -6.34 8.30 13.18
C VAL A 163 -7.45 7.64 12.37
N LEU A 164 -7.90 8.32 11.33
CA LEU A 164 -8.87 7.81 10.36
C LEU A 164 -8.20 7.76 8.99
N HIS A 165 -7.91 6.57 8.49
CA HIS A 165 -7.30 6.36 7.19
C HIS A 165 -8.02 5.29 6.37
N LEU A 166 -7.97 4.02 6.74
CA LEU A 166 -8.84 2.99 6.17
C LEU A 166 -10.22 3.02 6.85
N ASP A 167 -11.16 2.29 6.27
CA ASP A 167 -12.52 2.26 6.78
C ASP A 167 -12.65 1.43 8.07
N SER A 168 -13.84 1.40 8.68
CA SER A 168 -14.14 0.60 9.87
C SER A 168 -13.27 0.88 11.11
N TRP A 169 -12.65 2.07 11.20
CA TRP A 169 -11.72 2.44 12.31
C TRP A 169 -10.60 1.43 12.52
N TYR A 170 -10.01 0.96 11.42
CA TYR A 170 -9.09 -0.17 11.38
C TYR A 170 -7.87 0.00 12.29
N ALA A 171 -7.41 1.22 12.53
CA ALA A 171 -6.38 1.54 13.52
C ALA A 171 -6.66 0.99 14.94
N GLN A 172 -7.89 0.61 15.26
CA GLN A 172 -8.25 0.08 16.57
C GLN A 172 -8.10 -1.43 16.68
N SER A 173 -7.85 -2.13 15.60
CA SER A 173 -7.82 -3.59 15.57
C SER A 173 -6.57 -4.17 16.24
N HIS A 174 -5.41 -3.51 16.07
CA HIS A 174 -4.13 -4.00 16.60
C HIS A 174 -3.09 -2.85 16.71
N PRO A 175 -2.10 -2.91 17.63
CA PRO A 175 -1.01 -1.94 17.70
C PRO A 175 -0.25 -1.72 16.40
N ALA A 176 -0.01 -2.77 15.62
CA ALA A 176 0.64 -2.69 14.32
C ALA A 176 -0.21 -1.90 13.30
N GLU A 177 -1.54 -2.11 13.33
CA GLU A 177 -2.49 -1.38 12.46
C GLU A 177 -2.56 0.09 12.84
N ASP A 178 -2.56 0.40 14.13
CA ASP A 178 -2.53 1.77 14.63
C ASP A 178 -1.27 2.53 14.14
N PHE A 179 -0.12 1.85 14.16
CA PHE A 179 1.11 2.43 13.60
C PHE A 179 1.01 2.61 12.08
N ALA A 180 0.58 1.59 11.33
CA ALA A 180 0.48 1.64 9.86
C ALA A 180 -0.51 2.73 9.40
N GLU A 181 -1.67 2.82 10.03
CA GLU A 181 -2.67 3.88 9.79
C GLU A 181 -2.11 5.27 10.10
N THR A 182 -1.41 5.42 11.24
CA THR A 182 -0.79 6.69 11.64
C THR A 182 0.29 7.10 10.64
N PHE A 183 1.13 6.17 10.20
CA PHE A 183 2.14 6.40 9.16
C PHE A 183 1.48 6.81 7.83
N ALA A 184 0.41 6.12 7.42
CA ALA A 184 -0.30 6.42 6.16
C ALA A 184 -0.89 7.84 6.13
N VAL A 185 -1.42 8.31 7.27
CA VAL A 185 -1.87 9.70 7.41
C VAL A 185 -0.71 10.68 7.34
N TRP A 186 0.42 10.34 7.96
CA TRP A 186 1.62 11.19 8.03
C TRP A 186 2.28 11.35 6.66
N ILE A 187 2.46 10.25 5.89
CA ILE A 187 3.19 10.28 4.62
C ILE A 187 2.39 10.94 3.49
N ARG A 188 1.07 10.95 3.59
CA ARG A 188 0.18 11.45 2.54
C ARG A 188 0.63 12.86 2.09
N PRO A 189 0.84 13.11 0.79
CA PRO A 189 1.22 14.40 0.27
C PRO A 189 0.20 15.50 0.65
N ARG A 190 0.70 16.66 1.06
CA ARG A 190 -0.14 17.79 1.50
C ARG A 190 -1.07 17.46 2.67
N SER A 191 -0.77 16.42 3.44
CA SER A 191 -1.54 16.09 4.64
C SER A 191 -1.50 17.26 5.63
N ARG A 192 -2.67 17.69 6.05
CA ARG A 192 -2.83 18.74 7.08
C ARG A 192 -3.03 18.12 8.47
N TRP A 193 -2.40 17.00 8.74
CA TRP A 193 -2.63 16.24 9.96
C TRP A 193 -2.45 17.05 11.26
N ARG A 194 -1.50 18.00 11.29
CA ARG A 194 -1.29 18.86 12.48
C ARG A 194 -2.52 19.71 12.83
N SER A 195 -3.25 20.21 11.85
CA SER A 195 -4.48 20.95 12.07
C SER A 195 -5.70 20.05 12.16
N GLN A 196 -5.78 19.01 11.35
CA GLN A 196 -6.90 18.07 11.30
C GLN A 196 -7.07 17.32 12.64
N TYR A 197 -5.97 16.91 13.26
CA TYR A 197 -5.98 16.18 14.55
C TYR A 197 -5.70 17.09 15.76
N ARG A 198 -5.85 18.42 15.60
CA ARG A 198 -5.70 19.35 16.73
C ARG A 198 -6.69 19.01 17.85
N GLY A 199 -6.18 18.84 19.07
CA GLY A 199 -6.99 18.47 20.24
C GLY A 199 -7.34 16.99 20.32
N TRP A 200 -6.92 16.16 19.38
CA TRP A 200 -7.10 14.71 19.46
C TRP A 200 -5.89 14.04 20.14
N PRO A 201 -6.09 13.04 21.00
CA PRO A 201 -4.99 12.21 21.51
C PRO A 201 -4.14 11.58 20.41
N ALA A 202 -4.73 11.20 19.26
CA ALA A 202 -4.03 10.67 18.09
C ALA A 202 -2.93 11.61 17.56
N LEU A 203 -3.01 12.92 17.83
CA LEU A 203 -1.95 13.86 17.44
C LEU A 203 -0.61 13.54 18.08
N LYS A 204 -0.59 12.93 19.28
CA LYS A 204 0.66 12.48 19.93
C LYS A 204 1.35 11.39 19.13
N LYS A 205 0.55 10.43 18.58
CA LYS A 205 1.06 9.35 17.72
C LYS A 205 1.63 9.90 16.42
N LEU A 206 0.92 10.83 15.78
CA LEU A 206 1.39 11.49 14.55
C LEU A 206 2.70 12.28 14.76
N ARG A 207 2.83 12.97 15.89
CA ARG A 207 4.09 13.65 16.25
C ARG A 207 5.22 12.66 16.50
N TYR A 208 4.92 11.56 17.17
CA TYR A 208 5.91 10.51 17.39
C TYR A 208 6.36 9.88 16.06
N VAL A 209 5.44 9.60 15.13
CA VAL A 209 5.82 9.13 13.79
C VAL A 209 6.66 10.16 13.06
N ASP A 210 6.33 11.44 13.13
CA ASP A 210 7.10 12.53 12.52
C ASP A 210 8.56 12.57 13.07
N GLU A 211 8.72 12.51 14.40
CA GLU A 211 10.04 12.41 15.06
C GLU A 211 10.80 11.14 14.65
N LEU A 212 10.10 10.00 14.60
CA LEU A 212 10.67 8.72 14.26
C LEU A 212 11.17 8.69 12.79
N MET A 213 10.43 9.32 11.88
CA MET A 213 10.83 9.43 10.49
C MET A 213 12.05 10.36 10.31
N GLU A 214 12.14 11.44 11.06
CA GLU A 214 13.35 12.28 11.07
C GLU A 214 14.58 11.49 11.58
N GLU A 215 14.42 10.60 12.57
CA GLU A 215 15.53 9.76 13.05
C GLU A 215 16.04 8.76 12.00
N ILE A 216 15.17 8.21 11.15
CA ILE A 216 15.54 7.24 10.11
C ILE A 216 15.88 7.89 8.76
N LYS A 217 15.66 9.18 8.64
CA LYS A 217 15.97 9.98 7.46
C LYS A 217 17.41 9.72 6.99
N ASN A 218 17.58 9.51 5.69
CA ASN A 218 18.87 9.20 5.08
C ASN A 218 19.58 7.93 5.64
N ARG A 219 18.94 7.13 6.48
CA ARG A 219 19.50 5.88 7.00
C ARG A 219 18.99 4.70 6.23
N ARG A 220 19.89 3.86 5.75
CA ARG A 220 19.52 2.59 5.08
C ARG A 220 18.89 1.63 6.08
N PRO A 221 17.80 0.93 5.70
CA PRO A 221 17.16 -0.02 6.58
C PRO A 221 18.08 -1.21 6.91
N PRO A 222 18.10 -1.68 8.16
CA PRO A 222 18.87 -2.87 8.55
C PRO A 222 18.30 -4.16 7.96
N VAL A 223 16.97 -4.28 7.80
CA VAL A 223 16.34 -5.45 7.18
C VAL A 223 16.11 -5.17 5.70
N ARG A 224 16.65 -6.05 4.82
CA ARG A 224 16.63 -5.87 3.37
C ARG A 224 16.20 -7.14 2.63
N SER A 225 15.50 -8.04 3.30
CA SER A 225 14.98 -9.25 2.68
C SER A 225 14.10 -8.89 1.47
N ARG A 226 14.28 -9.63 0.36
CA ARG A 226 13.41 -9.55 -0.83
C ARG A 226 12.63 -10.85 -1.03
N ARG A 227 12.47 -11.63 0.00
CA ARG A 227 11.62 -12.82 -0.04
C ARG A 227 10.19 -12.39 -0.37
N ARG A 228 9.47 -13.33 -0.98
CA ARG A 228 8.03 -13.21 -1.25
C ARG A 228 7.35 -14.37 -0.57
N ILE A 229 6.26 -14.15 0.09
CA ILE A 229 5.43 -15.18 0.71
C ILE A 229 4.13 -15.24 -0.06
N ALA A 230 3.59 -16.45 -0.26
CA ALA A 230 2.39 -16.69 -1.05
C ALA A 230 2.36 -15.91 -2.39
N PRO A 231 3.46 -15.90 -3.19
CA PRO A 231 3.40 -15.30 -4.51
C PRO A 231 2.52 -16.16 -5.42
N LEU A 232 1.91 -15.52 -6.42
CA LEU A 232 1.18 -16.24 -7.49
C LEU A 232 2.12 -17.07 -8.33
#